data_cc2fa064d2e320debde177008ac6f23c
#
_entry.id   cc2fa064d2e320debde177008ac6f23c
#
_cell.length_a   1.000
_cell.length_b   1.000
_cell.length_c   1.000
_cell.angle_alpha   90.00
_cell.angle_beta   90.00
_cell.angle_gamma   90.00
#
_symmetry.space_group_name_H-M   'P 1'
#
loop_
_entity.id
_entity.type
_entity.pdbx_description
1 polymer ?
#
loop_
_entity_poly.entity_id
_entity_poly.type
_entity_poly.pdbx_seq_one_letter_code
_entity_poly.pdbx_strand_id
1 'polypeptide(L)'
;MTKADTFDKATRLAMKGDLKLYDEIVHSDYESMNQRVPVNKEMSKSILSGIGNLITVGPMLRIYENEEFVCIHRYSRVANTEIFNSVMTAITYKNGKVVNQQTVRKELDYTPSEGKDWNWENYE
;
A
#
# COMPACT_ATOMS: atom_id res chain seq x y z
N MET A 1 16.31 3.94 -7.00
CA MET A 1 15.10 3.54 -6.25
C MET A 1 14.30 2.54 -7.09
N THR A 2 13.90 1.43 -6.52
CA THR A 2 13.14 0.40 -7.23
C THR A 2 11.69 0.83 -7.41
N LYS A 3 10.93 0.10 -8.28
CA LYS A 3 9.48 0.33 -8.41
C LYS A 3 8.76 0.09 -7.09
N ALA A 4 9.16 -0.96 -6.35
CA ALA A 4 8.58 -1.26 -5.04
C ALA A 4 8.81 -0.11 -4.06
N ASP A 5 10.03 0.42 -4.00
CA ASP A 5 10.35 1.55 -3.10
C ASP A 5 9.56 2.80 -3.48
N THR A 6 9.47 3.10 -4.78
CA THR A 6 8.71 4.26 -5.26
C THR A 6 7.23 4.12 -4.96
N PHE A 7 6.67 2.93 -5.17
CA PHE A 7 5.26 2.66 -4.85
C PHE A 7 5.00 2.80 -3.35
N ASP A 8 5.88 2.24 -2.51
CA ASP A 8 5.76 2.36 -1.06
C ASP A 8 5.79 3.81 -0.61
N LYS A 9 6.75 4.58 -1.13
CA LYS A 9 6.86 6.02 -0.83
C LYS A 9 5.62 6.78 -1.26
N ALA A 10 5.13 6.52 -2.48
CA ALA A 10 3.96 7.21 -3.02
C ALA A 10 2.70 6.94 -2.19
N THR A 11 2.49 5.68 -1.78
CA THR A 11 1.32 5.33 -0.96
C THR A 11 1.41 5.92 0.45
N ARG A 12 2.59 5.92 1.06
CA ARG A 12 2.78 6.54 2.38
C ARG A 12 2.53 8.04 2.36
N LEU A 13 3.03 8.73 1.34
CA LEU A 13 2.77 10.16 1.16
C LEU A 13 1.28 10.43 0.93
N ALA A 14 0.63 9.62 0.08
CA ALA A 14 -0.80 9.76 -0.21
C ALA A 14 -1.65 9.58 1.05
N MET A 15 -1.29 8.64 1.91
CA MET A 15 -1.97 8.42 3.19
C MET A 15 -1.83 9.61 4.14
N LYS A 16 -0.81 10.44 3.95
CA LYS A 16 -0.61 11.69 4.71
C LYS A 16 -1.20 12.90 4.01
N GLY A 17 -1.87 12.71 2.89
CA GLY A 17 -2.51 13.78 2.13
C GLY A 17 -1.68 14.35 0.98
N ASP A 18 -0.43 13.89 0.80
CA ASP A 18 0.42 14.30 -0.31
C ASP A 18 0.27 13.32 -1.47
N LEU A 19 -0.53 13.69 -2.45
CA LEU A 19 -0.91 12.85 -3.58
C LEU A 19 -0.02 13.03 -4.82
N LYS A 20 0.97 13.89 -4.76
CA LYS A 20 1.74 14.30 -5.94
C LYS A 20 2.47 13.12 -6.59
N LEU A 21 3.25 12.38 -5.82
CA LEU A 21 4.01 11.24 -6.35
C LEU A 21 3.09 10.12 -6.81
N TYR A 22 2.05 9.83 -6.04
CA TYR A 22 1.05 8.83 -6.41
C TYR A 22 0.41 9.18 -7.76
N ASP A 23 0.05 10.43 -7.94
CA ASP A 23 -0.53 10.90 -9.19
C ASP A 23 0.42 10.72 -10.38
N GLU A 24 1.73 10.91 -10.17
CA GLU A 24 2.74 10.74 -11.21
C GLU A 24 2.93 9.28 -11.63
N ILE A 25 2.90 8.33 -10.67
CA ILE A 25 3.22 6.93 -10.95
C ILE A 25 2.03 6.07 -11.32
N VAL A 26 0.81 6.57 -11.16
CA VAL A 26 -0.42 5.81 -11.46
C VAL A 26 -0.95 6.20 -12.83
N HIS A 27 -1.21 5.18 -13.65
CA HIS A 27 -1.72 5.34 -15.01
C HIS A 27 -3.13 5.94 -15.00
N SER A 28 -3.44 6.77 -16.01
CA SER A 28 -4.78 7.37 -16.15
C SER A 28 -5.89 6.32 -16.32
N ASP A 29 -5.54 5.16 -16.86
CA ASP A 29 -6.47 4.04 -17.06
C ASP A 29 -6.54 3.09 -15.85
N TYR A 30 -5.97 3.50 -14.71
CA TYR A 30 -5.97 2.67 -13.51
C TYR A 30 -7.37 2.20 -13.14
N GLU A 31 -7.48 0.91 -12.85
CA GLU A 31 -8.70 0.31 -12.31
C GLU A 31 -8.33 -0.86 -11.42
N SER A 32 -8.94 -0.93 -10.26
CA SER A 32 -8.84 -2.07 -9.34
C SER A 32 -10.23 -2.41 -8.82
N MET A 33 -10.33 -3.52 -8.11
CA MET A 33 -11.58 -3.94 -7.48
C MET A 33 -11.43 -3.88 -5.97
N ASN A 34 -12.31 -3.16 -5.31
CA ASN A 34 -12.41 -3.13 -3.87
C ASN A 34 -13.77 -3.71 -3.46
N GLN A 35 -13.75 -4.97 -2.97
CA GLN A 35 -14.97 -5.65 -2.54
C GLN A 35 -16.07 -5.60 -3.61
N ARG A 36 -15.73 -5.94 -4.85
CA ARG A 36 -16.62 -5.95 -6.02
C ARG A 36 -17.01 -4.57 -6.55
N VAL A 37 -16.42 -3.51 -6.00
CA VAL A 37 -16.64 -2.15 -6.49
C VAL A 37 -15.42 -1.74 -7.33
N PRO A 38 -15.60 -1.34 -8.60
CA PRO A 38 -14.46 -0.84 -9.39
C PRO A 38 -13.97 0.49 -8.84
N VAL A 39 -12.65 0.62 -8.75
CA VAL A 39 -11.98 1.82 -8.22
C VAL A 39 -11.07 2.37 -9.30
N ASN A 40 -11.34 3.58 -9.77
CA ASN A 40 -10.48 4.27 -10.72
C ASN A 40 -9.38 5.06 -9.99
N LYS A 41 -8.52 5.75 -10.75
CA LYS A 41 -7.40 6.51 -10.19
C LYS A 41 -7.84 7.54 -9.16
N GLU A 42 -8.84 8.34 -9.47
CA GLU A 42 -9.30 9.40 -8.56
C GLU A 42 -9.91 8.83 -7.28
N MET A 43 -10.68 7.76 -7.41
CA MET A 43 -11.24 7.06 -6.25
C MET A 43 -10.13 6.47 -5.37
N SER A 44 -9.09 5.90 -5.97
CA SER A 44 -7.96 5.33 -5.22
C SER A 44 -7.22 6.40 -4.42
N LYS A 45 -7.05 7.59 -4.99
CA LYS A 45 -6.44 8.73 -4.29
C LYS A 45 -7.27 9.15 -3.08
N SER A 46 -8.58 9.22 -3.23
CA SER A 46 -9.49 9.54 -2.12
C SER A 46 -9.46 8.48 -1.03
N ILE A 47 -9.44 7.20 -1.40
CA ILE A 47 -9.36 6.11 -0.43
C ILE A 47 -8.08 6.20 0.38
N LEU A 48 -6.93 6.36 -0.27
CA LEU A 48 -5.64 6.44 0.43
C LEU A 48 -5.58 7.63 1.39
N SER A 49 -5.99 8.80 0.95
CA SER A 49 -5.97 9.98 1.83
C SER A 49 -6.98 9.84 2.98
N GLY A 50 -8.07 9.11 2.79
CA GLY A 50 -9.07 8.87 3.84
C GLY A 50 -8.65 7.85 4.89
N ILE A 51 -7.89 6.81 4.50
CA ILE A 51 -7.49 5.76 5.44
C ILE A 51 -6.24 6.10 6.25
N GLY A 52 -5.52 7.15 5.88
CA GLY A 52 -4.23 7.48 6.50
C GLY A 52 -4.32 7.76 7.99
N ASN A 53 -5.47 8.20 8.49
CA ASN A 53 -5.71 8.42 9.92
C ASN A 53 -6.23 7.18 10.63
N LEU A 54 -6.56 6.12 9.90
CA LEU A 54 -7.19 4.92 10.44
C LEU A 54 -6.22 3.74 10.50
N ILE A 55 -5.18 3.75 9.67
CA ILE A 55 -4.26 2.62 9.52
C ILE A 55 -2.82 3.10 9.51
N THR A 56 -1.97 2.41 10.27
CA THR A 56 -0.52 2.56 10.20
C THR A 56 0.05 1.40 9.41
N VAL A 57 0.90 1.68 8.43
CA VAL A 57 1.54 0.68 7.59
C VAL A 57 3.00 0.51 8.01
N GLY A 58 3.36 -0.72 8.35
CA GLY A 58 4.72 -1.07 8.77
C GLY A 58 5.70 -1.19 7.60
N PRO A 59 6.88 -1.80 7.84
CA PRO A 59 7.90 -1.90 6.80
C PRO A 59 7.44 -2.75 5.62
N MET A 60 7.89 -2.34 4.42
CA MET A 60 7.58 -3.03 3.18
C MET A 60 8.67 -4.06 2.86
N LEU A 61 8.26 -5.25 2.45
CA LEU A 61 9.14 -6.27 1.92
C LEU A 61 8.81 -6.50 0.45
N ARG A 62 9.79 -6.31 -0.44
CA ARG A 62 9.63 -6.65 -1.85
C ARG A 62 9.74 -8.17 -2.02
N ILE A 63 8.69 -8.79 -2.53
CA ILE A 63 8.64 -10.22 -2.79
C ILE A 63 9.17 -10.52 -4.20
N TYR A 64 8.72 -9.73 -5.18
CA TYR A 64 9.08 -9.91 -6.58
C TYR A 64 8.94 -8.57 -7.33
N GLU A 65 9.82 -8.37 -8.32
CA GLU A 65 9.74 -7.17 -9.16
C GLU A 65 10.31 -7.44 -10.56
N ASN A 66 9.57 -7.02 -11.58
CA ASN A 66 10.07 -6.86 -12.94
C ASN A 66 9.45 -5.61 -13.56
N GLU A 67 9.60 -5.39 -14.86
CA GLU A 67 9.11 -4.16 -15.50
C GLU A 67 7.60 -4.03 -15.51
N GLU A 68 6.87 -5.14 -15.46
CA GLU A 68 5.41 -5.16 -15.61
C GLU A 68 4.68 -5.49 -14.32
N PHE A 69 5.39 -5.99 -13.30
CA PHE A 69 4.74 -6.52 -12.12
C PHE A 69 5.60 -6.35 -10.88
N VAL A 70 4.97 -5.97 -9.77
CA VAL A 70 5.61 -5.89 -8.46
C VAL A 70 4.69 -6.55 -7.44
N CYS A 71 5.27 -7.38 -6.57
CA CYS A 71 4.56 -7.93 -5.43
C CYS A 71 5.26 -7.53 -4.15
N ILE A 72 4.52 -6.95 -3.21
CA ILE A 72 5.06 -6.51 -1.92
C ILE A 72 4.23 -7.08 -0.78
N HIS A 73 4.87 -7.15 0.38
CA HIS A 73 4.22 -7.50 1.64
C HIS A 73 4.44 -6.38 2.64
N ARG A 74 3.40 -6.06 3.41
CA ARG A 74 3.46 -5.11 4.52
C ARG A 74 2.59 -5.61 5.65
N TYR A 75 2.95 -5.20 6.89
CA TYR A 75 2.03 -5.31 8.00
C TYR A 75 1.27 -4.00 8.16
N SER A 76 0.06 -4.08 8.66
CA SER A 76 -0.71 -2.89 9.00
C SER A 76 -1.33 -3.03 10.39
N ARG A 77 -1.62 -1.89 11.01
CA ARG A 77 -2.28 -1.81 12.31
C ARG A 77 -3.41 -0.79 12.21
N VAL A 78 -4.57 -1.14 12.75
CA VAL A 78 -5.64 -0.14 12.94
C VAL A 78 -5.19 0.80 14.05
N ALA A 79 -5.18 2.10 13.77
CA ALA A 79 -4.63 3.13 14.65
C ALA A 79 -5.20 3.03 16.07
N ASN A 80 -4.30 3.10 17.05
CA ASN A 80 -4.62 3.07 18.48
C ASN A 80 -5.31 1.76 18.94
N THR A 81 -5.07 0.67 18.23
CA THR A 81 -5.61 -0.64 18.58
C THR A 81 -4.53 -1.71 18.51
N GLU A 82 -4.87 -2.94 18.89
CA GLU A 82 -4.05 -4.13 18.70
C GLU A 82 -4.58 -5.01 17.58
N ILE A 83 -5.20 -4.41 16.57
CA ILE A 83 -5.68 -5.12 15.38
C ILE A 83 -4.61 -5.03 14.30
N PHE A 84 -3.98 -6.17 14.00
CA PHE A 84 -2.88 -6.27 13.05
C PHE A 84 -3.26 -7.12 11.86
N ASN A 85 -2.73 -6.75 10.68
CA ASN A 85 -2.96 -7.49 9.44
C ASN A 85 -1.65 -7.73 8.70
N SER A 86 -1.59 -8.87 8.04
CA SER A 86 -0.60 -9.17 6.99
C SER A 86 -1.26 -8.79 5.67
N VAL A 87 -0.57 -7.98 4.87
CA VAL A 87 -1.13 -7.42 3.63
C VAL A 87 -0.17 -7.71 2.48
N MET A 88 -0.67 -8.38 1.44
CA MET A 88 0.10 -8.63 0.23
C MET A 88 -0.58 -7.92 -0.94
N THR A 89 0.21 -7.15 -1.71
CA THR A 89 -0.30 -6.39 -2.84
C THR A 89 0.44 -6.79 -4.10
N ALA A 90 -0.33 -7.17 -5.12
CA ALA A 90 0.15 -7.43 -6.48
C ALA A 90 -0.15 -6.19 -7.33
N ILE A 91 0.89 -5.61 -7.93
CA ILE A 91 0.83 -4.35 -8.64
C ILE A 91 1.21 -4.59 -10.09
N THR A 92 0.32 -4.24 -11.03
CA THR A 92 0.56 -4.38 -12.47
C THR A 92 0.87 -3.02 -13.08
N TYR A 93 1.89 -2.97 -13.95
CA TYR A 93 2.34 -1.76 -14.62
C TYR A 93 2.00 -1.81 -16.11
N LYS A 94 1.72 -0.65 -16.68
CA LYS A 94 1.54 -0.43 -18.13
C LYS A 94 2.24 0.87 -18.48
N ASN A 95 3.17 0.79 -19.46
CA ASN A 95 3.97 1.94 -19.87
C ASN A 95 4.69 2.63 -18.70
N GLY A 96 5.21 1.81 -17.78
CA GLY A 96 5.96 2.29 -16.63
C GLY A 96 5.10 2.86 -15.49
N LYS A 97 3.78 2.80 -15.59
CA LYS A 97 2.88 3.33 -14.55
C LYS A 97 1.95 2.24 -14.03
N VAL A 98 1.55 2.38 -12.77
CA VAL A 98 0.64 1.45 -12.10
C VAL A 98 -0.74 1.50 -12.75
N VAL A 99 -1.22 0.35 -13.24
CA VAL A 99 -2.52 0.27 -13.90
C VAL A 99 -3.53 -0.58 -13.13
N ASN A 100 -3.05 -1.40 -12.18
CA ASN A 100 -3.93 -2.25 -11.37
C ASN A 100 -3.24 -2.64 -10.07
N GLN A 101 -4.03 -2.84 -9.03
CA GLN A 101 -3.58 -3.41 -7.77
C GLN A 101 -4.57 -4.47 -7.30
N GLN A 102 -4.05 -5.56 -6.75
CA GLN A 102 -4.85 -6.56 -6.06
C GLN A 102 -4.24 -6.78 -4.69
N THR A 103 -5.07 -6.66 -3.64
CA THR A 103 -4.60 -6.78 -2.27
C THR A 103 -5.31 -7.92 -1.57
N VAL A 104 -4.51 -8.75 -0.88
CA VAL A 104 -5.00 -9.81 0.00
C VAL A 104 -4.58 -9.45 1.42
N ARG A 105 -5.51 -9.59 2.35
CA ARG A 105 -5.31 -9.19 3.73
C ARG A 105 -5.75 -10.30 4.67
N LYS A 106 -4.95 -10.54 5.71
CA LYS A 106 -5.29 -11.51 6.76
C LYS A 106 -5.04 -10.89 8.12
N GLU A 107 -6.04 -10.94 9.00
CA GLU A 107 -5.87 -10.50 10.39
C GLU A 107 -4.98 -11.49 11.14
N LEU A 108 -4.09 -10.94 11.99
CA LEU A 108 -3.13 -11.71 12.77
C LEU A 108 -3.58 -11.76 14.24
N ASP A 109 -3.22 -12.86 14.91
CA ASP A 109 -3.47 -13.05 16.33
C ASP A 109 -2.21 -12.76 17.17
N TYR A 110 -1.24 -12.05 16.61
CA TYR A 110 0.00 -11.68 17.28
C TYR A 110 0.47 -10.31 16.78
N THR A 111 1.37 -9.68 17.55
CA THR A 111 2.00 -8.40 17.19
C THR A 111 3.18 -8.65 16.25
N PRO A 112 3.09 -8.25 14.96
CA PRO A 112 4.15 -8.60 14.00
C PRO A 112 5.50 -7.91 14.25
N SER A 113 5.53 -6.84 15.06
CA SER A 113 6.78 -6.17 15.44
C SER A 113 7.49 -6.83 16.62
N GLU A 114 6.84 -7.74 17.33
CA GLU A 114 7.41 -8.38 18.49
C GLU A 114 8.65 -9.22 18.13
N GLY A 115 9.75 -8.97 18.84
CA GLY A 115 11.02 -9.65 18.56
C GLY A 115 11.73 -9.17 17.29
N LYS A 116 11.27 -8.09 16.68
CA LYS A 116 11.86 -7.49 15.48
C LYS A 116 12.60 -6.21 15.84
N ASP A 117 13.35 -5.68 14.86
CA ASP A 117 14.15 -4.47 14.99
C ASP A 117 13.39 -3.20 14.59
N TRP A 118 12.08 -3.26 14.49
CA TRP A 118 11.23 -2.14 14.15
C TRP A 118 10.03 -2.05 15.09
N ASN A 119 9.42 -0.86 15.17
CA ASN A 119 8.20 -0.64 15.94
C ASN A 119 7.24 0.27 15.19
N TRP A 120 5.98 0.26 15.60
CA TRP A 120 4.93 1.02 14.92
C TRP A 120 5.12 2.53 15.00
N GLU A 121 5.76 3.02 16.07
CA GLU A 121 5.99 4.46 16.25
C GLU A 121 6.81 5.06 15.11
N ASN A 122 7.70 4.27 14.50
CA ASN A 122 8.53 4.74 13.39
C ASN A 122 7.73 4.94 12.09
N TYR A 123 6.48 4.49 12.04
CA TYR A 123 5.64 4.51 10.83
C TYR A 123 4.36 5.33 11.02
N GLU A 124 4.17 5.90 12.18
CA GLU A 124 3.00 6.76 12.48
C GLU A 124 3.14 8.18 11.95
#